data_6d6e389b7054456dcc3c987837c8b370
#
_entry.id   6d6e389b7054456dcc3c987837c8b370
#
_cell.length_a   1.000
_cell.length_b   1.000
_cell.length_c   1.000
_cell.angle_alpha   90.00
_cell.angle_beta   90.00
_cell.angle_gamma   90.00
#
_symmetry.space_group_name_H-M   'P 1'
#
loop_
_entity.id
_entity.type
_entity.pdbx_description
1 polymer ?
#
loop_
_entity_poly.entity_id
_entity_poly.type
_entity_poly.pdbx_seq_one_letter_code
_entity_poly.pdbx_strand_id
1 'polypeptide(L)'
;MGNKEKTTDSSKCTHCHLCQKNCLFLKKYKLDIGDTEKLNELLYHCFLCGKCTEVCPEGIDGREIILNMRQKQVADNAGKVKEKGYQMLIQEKKNYIFKNYQDFAKSVLFPGCNFPSYFPKTTKYLAKLLKEKAGIGTVFDCCGKPVAELGMKPEEEKIIRQMEETFARKQIEELIMVCPNCYDFLKPRLKNV
;
A
#
# COMPACT_ATOMS: atom_id res chain seq x y z
N MET A 1 5.55 13.80 -21.85
CA MET A 1 5.19 12.37 -22.01
C MET A 1 3.68 12.31 -21.87
N GLY A 2 2.96 11.95 -22.96
CA GLY A 2 1.50 11.90 -22.92
C GLY A 2 1.03 10.83 -21.93
N ASN A 3 0.00 11.17 -21.15
CA ASN A 3 -0.69 10.23 -20.25
C ASN A 3 -1.32 9.13 -21.12
N LYS A 4 -0.60 8.02 -21.35
CA LYS A 4 -1.22 6.85 -21.98
C LYS A 4 -2.20 6.24 -20.98
N GLU A 5 -3.38 5.91 -21.45
CA GLU A 5 -4.37 5.19 -20.65
C GLU A 5 -3.76 3.84 -20.20
N LYS A 6 -3.77 3.60 -18.91
CA LYS A 6 -3.20 2.37 -18.32
C LYS A 6 -4.16 1.20 -18.53
N THR A 7 -3.62 0.04 -18.88
CA THR A 7 -4.39 -1.20 -19.07
C THR A 7 -3.80 -2.35 -18.29
N THR A 8 -4.65 -3.25 -17.80
CA THR A 8 -4.24 -4.53 -17.20
C THR A 8 -4.28 -5.69 -18.21
N ASP A 9 -4.54 -5.40 -19.47
CA ASP A 9 -4.54 -6.39 -20.53
C ASP A 9 -3.10 -6.76 -20.91
N SER A 10 -2.61 -7.88 -20.37
CA SER A 10 -1.27 -8.40 -20.63
C SER A 10 -1.05 -8.92 -22.06
N SER A 11 -2.14 -9.22 -22.81
CA SER A 11 -2.03 -9.69 -24.19
C SER A 11 -1.47 -8.64 -25.15
N LYS A 12 -1.51 -7.36 -24.75
CA LYS A 12 -0.89 -6.24 -25.49
C LYS A 12 0.64 -6.21 -25.40
N CYS A 13 1.25 -7.13 -24.64
CA CYS A 13 2.71 -7.16 -24.48
C CYS A 13 3.41 -7.53 -25.78
N THR A 14 4.23 -6.63 -26.28
CA THR A 14 5.05 -6.83 -27.49
C THR A 14 6.41 -7.46 -27.22
N HIS A 15 6.68 -7.86 -25.97
CA HIS A 15 7.96 -8.42 -25.51
C HIS A 15 9.18 -7.54 -25.88
N CYS A 16 9.03 -6.22 -25.79
CA CYS A 16 10.09 -5.27 -26.10
C CYS A 16 11.22 -5.22 -25.03
N HIS A 17 11.07 -5.95 -23.95
CA HIS A 17 12.04 -6.10 -22.84
C HIS A 17 12.37 -4.81 -22.07
N LEU A 18 11.64 -3.72 -22.26
CA LEU A 18 11.88 -2.47 -21.51
C LEU A 18 11.59 -2.65 -20.02
N CYS A 19 10.52 -3.35 -19.66
CA CYS A 19 10.22 -3.67 -18.27
C CYS A 19 11.31 -4.56 -17.64
N GLN A 20 11.83 -5.54 -18.38
CA GLN A 20 12.92 -6.41 -17.94
C GLN A 20 14.23 -5.62 -17.71
N LYS A 21 14.58 -4.69 -18.58
CA LYS A 21 15.77 -3.84 -18.44
C LYS A 21 15.72 -2.95 -17.20
N ASN A 22 14.52 -2.53 -16.79
CA ASN A 22 14.31 -1.56 -15.71
C ASN A 22 13.87 -2.18 -14.36
N CYS A 23 13.66 -3.49 -14.30
CA CYS A 23 13.23 -4.19 -13.10
C CYS A 23 14.16 -5.35 -12.78
N LEU A 24 14.84 -5.30 -11.62
CA LEU A 24 15.77 -6.36 -11.19
C LEU A 24 15.10 -7.73 -11.08
N PHE A 25 13.84 -7.77 -10.63
CA PHE A 25 13.05 -8.99 -10.56
C PHE A 25 12.84 -9.60 -11.94
N LEU A 26 12.27 -8.85 -12.88
CA LEU A 26 12.03 -9.32 -14.26
C LEU A 26 13.33 -9.69 -14.97
N LYS A 27 14.40 -8.90 -14.77
CA LYS A 27 15.72 -9.18 -15.31
C LYS A 27 16.28 -10.49 -14.80
N LYS A 28 16.18 -10.77 -13.48
CA LYS A 28 16.68 -11.99 -12.85
C LYS A 28 16.05 -13.24 -13.45
N TYR A 29 14.75 -13.20 -13.69
CA TYR A 29 13.99 -14.35 -14.20
C TYR A 29 13.82 -14.34 -15.73
N LYS A 30 14.36 -13.32 -16.42
CA LYS A 30 14.25 -13.12 -17.88
C LYS A 30 12.79 -13.12 -18.35
N LEU A 31 11.91 -12.38 -17.64
CA LEU A 31 10.49 -12.28 -17.90
C LEU A 31 10.11 -10.86 -18.30
N ASP A 32 9.10 -10.76 -19.15
CA ASP A 32 8.35 -9.53 -19.38
C ASP A 32 7.05 -9.55 -18.60
N ILE A 33 6.38 -8.42 -18.48
CA ILE A 33 5.11 -8.34 -17.74
C ILE A 33 3.97 -9.12 -18.42
N GLY A 34 4.14 -9.46 -19.70
CA GLY A 34 3.23 -10.34 -20.45
C GLY A 34 3.37 -11.83 -20.13
N ASP A 35 4.46 -12.27 -19.49
CA ASP A 35 4.70 -13.68 -19.15
C ASP A 35 3.91 -14.12 -17.90
N THR A 36 2.59 -13.91 -17.94
CA THR A 36 1.72 -14.01 -16.76
C THR A 36 1.69 -15.38 -16.10
N GLU A 37 1.84 -16.48 -16.85
CA GLU A 37 1.87 -17.84 -16.28
C GLU A 37 3.07 -18.01 -15.36
N LYS A 38 4.28 -17.65 -15.81
CA LYS A 38 5.50 -17.72 -15.00
C LYS A 38 5.50 -16.70 -13.87
N LEU A 39 4.95 -15.51 -14.11
CA LEU A 39 4.81 -14.48 -13.08
C LEU A 39 3.90 -14.94 -11.95
N ASN A 40 2.89 -15.75 -12.23
CA ASN A 40 1.98 -16.29 -11.21
C ASN A 40 2.69 -17.20 -10.18
N GLU A 41 3.79 -17.83 -10.55
CA GLU A 41 4.61 -18.62 -9.63
C GLU A 41 5.53 -17.75 -8.76
N LEU A 42 5.79 -16.51 -9.18
CA LEU A 42 6.80 -15.62 -8.62
C LEU A 42 6.21 -14.32 -8.04
N LEU A 43 4.91 -14.28 -7.77
CA LEU A 43 4.17 -13.06 -7.43
C LEU A 43 4.80 -12.26 -6.29
N TYR A 44 5.25 -12.95 -5.24
CA TYR A 44 5.77 -12.33 -4.02
C TYR A 44 7.25 -11.92 -4.13
N HIS A 45 7.91 -12.19 -5.25
CA HIS A 45 9.21 -11.62 -5.58
C HIS A 45 9.12 -10.18 -6.11
N CYS A 46 7.92 -9.73 -6.51
CA CYS A 46 7.68 -8.37 -6.99
C CYS A 46 7.46 -7.40 -5.82
N PHE A 47 8.14 -6.26 -5.83
CA PHE A 47 7.98 -5.20 -4.82
C PHE A 47 6.81 -4.24 -5.09
N LEU A 48 6.04 -4.44 -6.15
CA LEU A 48 4.94 -3.56 -6.56
C LEU A 48 5.34 -2.08 -6.72
N CYS A 49 6.57 -1.82 -7.12
CA CYS A 49 7.10 -0.45 -7.26
C CYS A 49 6.57 0.30 -8.49
N GLY A 50 5.92 -0.38 -9.44
CA GLY A 50 5.35 0.24 -10.64
C GLY A 50 6.34 0.61 -11.74
N LYS A 51 7.64 0.33 -11.60
CA LYS A 51 8.63 0.71 -12.62
C LYS A 51 8.37 0.09 -13.99
N CYS A 52 7.88 -1.15 -14.02
CA CYS A 52 7.45 -1.80 -15.27
C CYS A 52 6.29 -1.08 -15.97
N THR A 53 5.35 -0.52 -15.19
CA THR A 53 4.23 0.30 -15.69
C THR A 53 4.72 1.59 -16.34
N GLU A 54 5.66 2.29 -15.69
CA GLU A 54 6.19 3.58 -16.17
C GLU A 54 6.90 3.47 -17.51
N VAL A 55 7.64 2.36 -17.72
CA VAL A 55 8.47 2.18 -18.92
C VAL A 55 7.75 1.45 -20.06
N CYS A 56 6.52 0.99 -19.84
CA CYS A 56 5.79 0.23 -20.83
C CYS A 56 5.27 1.11 -21.98
N PRO A 57 5.68 0.87 -23.25
CA PRO A 57 5.20 1.66 -24.38
C PRO A 57 3.73 1.38 -24.70
N GLU A 58 3.21 0.19 -24.31
CA GLU A 58 1.82 -0.21 -24.51
C GLU A 58 0.88 0.23 -23.37
N GLY A 59 1.43 0.93 -22.34
CA GLY A 59 0.63 1.39 -21.20
C GLY A 59 0.19 0.26 -20.26
N ILE A 60 0.84 -0.91 -20.29
CA ILE A 60 0.46 -2.03 -19.43
C ILE A 60 0.81 -1.71 -17.98
N ASP A 61 -0.18 -1.76 -17.09
CA ASP A 61 0.02 -1.60 -15.65
C ASP A 61 0.47 -2.92 -15.00
N GLY A 62 1.78 -3.15 -15.07
CA GLY A 62 2.36 -4.37 -14.52
C GLY A 62 2.27 -4.47 -13.00
N ARG A 63 2.18 -3.34 -12.28
CA ARG A 63 1.94 -3.33 -10.83
C ARG A 63 0.55 -3.87 -10.52
N GLU A 64 -0.44 -3.38 -11.23
CA GLU A 64 -1.84 -3.79 -11.04
C GLU A 64 -2.07 -5.25 -11.46
N ILE A 65 -1.44 -5.70 -12.56
CA ILE A 65 -1.47 -7.12 -12.97
C ILE A 65 -0.99 -8.03 -11.82
N ILE A 66 0.19 -7.76 -11.25
CA ILE A 66 0.73 -8.58 -10.15
C ILE A 66 -0.18 -8.51 -8.92
N LEU A 67 -0.73 -7.34 -8.58
CA LEU A 67 -1.63 -7.20 -7.44
C LEU A 67 -2.92 -8.01 -7.65
N ASN A 68 -3.53 -7.94 -8.83
CA ASN A 68 -4.72 -8.71 -9.18
C ASN A 68 -4.46 -10.22 -9.10
N MET A 69 -3.29 -10.68 -9.54
CA MET A 69 -2.88 -12.08 -9.42
C MET A 69 -2.73 -12.51 -7.95
N ARG A 70 -2.12 -11.68 -7.08
CA ARG A 70 -2.06 -11.94 -5.63
C ARG A 70 -3.44 -12.03 -5.02
N GLN A 71 -4.34 -11.10 -5.35
CA GLN A 71 -5.72 -11.09 -4.86
C GLN A 71 -6.46 -12.36 -5.27
N LYS A 72 -6.32 -12.78 -6.52
CA LYS A 72 -6.88 -14.04 -7.00
C LYS A 72 -6.31 -15.24 -6.25
N GLN A 73 -4.99 -15.33 -6.11
CA GLN A 73 -4.35 -16.44 -5.39
C GLN A 73 -4.80 -16.52 -3.92
N VAL A 74 -4.96 -15.38 -3.26
CA VAL A 74 -5.46 -15.32 -1.88
C VAL A 74 -6.93 -15.75 -1.81
N ALA A 75 -7.76 -15.28 -2.74
CA ALA A 75 -9.17 -15.67 -2.82
C ALA A 75 -9.32 -17.19 -3.05
N ASP A 76 -8.58 -17.75 -4.00
CA ASP A 76 -8.57 -19.18 -4.31
C ASP A 76 -8.00 -20.04 -3.16
N ASN A 77 -7.23 -19.45 -2.24
CA ASN A 77 -6.62 -20.10 -1.07
C ASN A 77 -7.36 -19.76 0.25
N ALA A 78 -8.68 -19.67 0.23
CA ALA A 78 -9.52 -19.40 1.40
C ALA A 78 -9.09 -18.12 2.18
N GLY A 79 -8.72 -17.06 1.48
CA GLY A 79 -8.33 -15.78 2.06
C GLY A 79 -6.92 -15.75 2.68
N LYS A 80 -6.11 -16.78 2.43
CA LYS A 80 -4.76 -16.88 3.02
C LYS A 80 -3.68 -16.69 1.98
N VAL A 81 -2.64 -15.94 2.36
CA VAL A 81 -1.41 -15.87 1.57
C VAL A 81 -0.73 -17.24 1.57
N LYS A 82 -0.47 -17.78 0.39
CA LYS A 82 0.13 -19.10 0.20
C LYS A 82 1.62 -19.10 0.56
N GLU A 83 2.29 -17.98 0.29
CA GLU A 83 3.71 -17.81 0.53
C GLU A 83 4.02 -17.78 2.03
N LYS A 84 5.12 -18.45 2.41
CA LYS A 84 5.56 -18.52 3.82
C LYS A 84 6.28 -17.23 4.23
N GLY A 85 6.29 -16.93 5.54
CA GLY A 85 7.04 -15.81 6.11
C GLY A 85 6.23 -14.53 6.33
N TYR A 86 5.00 -14.43 5.81
CA TYR A 86 4.17 -13.23 5.97
C TYR A 86 3.22 -13.25 7.18
N GLN A 87 3.12 -14.36 7.91
CA GLN A 87 2.12 -14.57 8.96
C GLN A 87 2.24 -13.53 10.10
N MET A 88 3.45 -13.25 10.57
CA MET A 88 3.68 -12.25 11.62
C MET A 88 3.30 -10.84 11.15
N LEU A 89 3.70 -10.48 9.94
CA LEU A 89 3.34 -9.19 9.35
C LEU A 89 1.82 -9.05 9.19
N ILE A 90 1.15 -10.10 8.72
CA ILE A 90 -0.30 -10.11 8.57
C ILE A 90 -0.98 -9.92 9.93
N GLN A 91 -0.59 -10.67 10.95
CA GLN A 91 -1.16 -10.55 12.30
C GLN A 91 -0.97 -9.15 12.89
N GLU A 92 0.24 -8.60 12.78
CA GLU A 92 0.57 -7.26 13.25
C GLU A 92 -0.28 -6.19 12.56
N LYS A 93 -0.41 -6.26 11.22
CA LYS A 93 -1.06 -5.19 10.44
C LYS A 93 -2.58 -5.30 10.41
N LYS A 94 -3.15 -6.49 10.53
CA LYS A 94 -4.61 -6.70 10.67
C LYS A 94 -5.15 -6.20 12.00
N ASN A 95 -4.38 -6.33 13.06
CA ASN A 95 -4.76 -5.99 14.42
C ASN A 95 -3.68 -5.10 15.04
N TYR A 96 -3.43 -3.94 14.42
CA TYR A 96 -2.34 -3.06 14.85
C TYR A 96 -2.48 -2.67 16.32
N ILE A 97 -1.64 -3.27 17.18
CA ILE A 97 -1.73 -3.17 18.64
C ILE A 97 -1.37 -1.78 19.19
N PHE A 98 -0.63 -0.99 18.42
CA PHE A 98 -0.26 0.40 18.80
C PHE A 98 -1.27 1.43 18.30
N LYS A 99 -2.48 0.98 17.92
CA LYS A 99 -3.57 1.87 17.52
C LYS A 99 -3.97 2.79 18.66
N ASN A 100 -3.92 4.10 18.41
CA ASN A 100 -4.24 5.12 19.41
C ASN A 100 -4.87 6.34 18.76
N TYR A 101 -6.08 6.69 19.24
CA TYR A 101 -6.88 7.83 18.79
C TYR A 101 -7.31 8.74 19.97
N GLN A 102 -6.54 8.78 21.06
CA GLN A 102 -6.89 9.58 22.25
C GLN A 102 -6.61 11.07 22.06
N ASP A 103 -5.51 11.42 21.40
CA ASP A 103 -5.15 12.80 21.10
C ASP A 103 -5.65 13.19 19.71
N PHE A 104 -6.93 13.47 19.58
CA PHE A 104 -7.59 13.84 18.34
C PHE A 104 -8.05 15.30 18.31
N ALA A 105 -8.11 15.85 17.10
CA ALA A 105 -8.61 17.17 16.74
C ALA A 105 -9.17 17.08 15.30
N LYS A 106 -9.71 18.18 14.76
CA LYS A 106 -10.11 18.20 13.34
C LYS A 106 -8.98 17.86 12.39
N SER A 107 -7.79 18.39 12.65
CA SER A 107 -6.55 18.06 11.95
C SER A 107 -5.65 17.20 12.83
N VAL A 108 -5.16 16.09 12.33
CA VAL A 108 -4.31 15.19 13.08
C VAL A 108 -3.04 14.79 12.32
N LEU A 109 -1.95 14.68 13.04
CA LEU A 109 -0.74 14.01 12.56
C LEU A 109 -0.99 12.50 12.52
N PHE A 110 -0.81 11.90 11.35
CA PHE A 110 -0.85 10.46 11.12
C PHE A 110 0.56 9.99 10.68
N PRO A 111 1.42 9.61 11.64
CA PRO A 111 2.79 9.21 11.33
C PRO A 111 2.89 7.82 10.68
N GLY A 112 1.79 7.06 10.66
CA GLY A 112 1.78 5.66 10.24
C GLY A 112 2.43 4.74 11.27
N CYS A 113 2.80 3.53 10.85
CA CYS A 113 3.39 2.54 11.75
C CYS A 113 4.93 2.53 11.74
N ASN A 114 5.57 2.78 10.59
CA ASN A 114 7.02 2.69 10.47
C ASN A 114 7.75 3.90 11.05
N PHE A 115 7.23 5.11 10.83
CA PHE A 115 7.90 6.31 11.29
C PHE A 115 8.10 6.35 12.82
N PRO A 116 7.08 6.04 13.64
CA PRO A 116 7.26 5.94 15.09
C PRO A 116 8.24 4.83 15.51
N SER A 117 8.28 3.72 14.78
CA SER A 117 9.14 2.58 15.09
C SER A 117 10.61 2.90 14.86
N TYR A 118 10.94 3.57 13.78
CA TYR A 118 12.34 3.92 13.44
C TYR A 118 12.80 5.25 14.03
N PHE A 119 11.89 6.21 14.21
CA PHE A 119 12.19 7.57 14.66
C PHE A 119 11.31 8.01 15.86
N PRO A 120 11.30 7.29 16.98
CA PRO A 120 10.37 7.57 18.08
C PRO A 120 10.60 8.95 18.71
N LYS A 121 11.84 9.41 18.84
CA LYS A 121 12.15 10.74 19.37
C LYS A 121 11.65 11.85 18.44
N THR A 122 11.87 11.71 17.14
CA THR A 122 11.41 12.68 16.13
C THR A 122 9.89 12.71 16.07
N THR A 123 9.22 11.55 16.17
CA THR A 123 7.77 11.46 16.22
C THR A 123 7.21 12.22 17.43
N LYS A 124 7.76 12.01 18.61
CA LYS A 124 7.35 12.72 19.84
C LYS A 124 7.56 14.23 19.73
N TYR A 125 8.71 14.64 19.21
CA TYR A 125 9.02 16.06 19.00
C TYR A 125 8.03 16.71 18.03
N LEU A 126 7.78 16.08 16.87
CA LEU A 126 6.85 16.59 15.86
C LEU A 126 5.42 16.67 16.41
N ALA A 127 4.95 15.62 17.09
CA ALA A 127 3.64 15.60 17.71
C ALA A 127 3.46 16.76 18.72
N LYS A 128 4.45 16.95 19.60
CA LYS A 128 4.45 18.05 20.58
C LYS A 128 4.42 19.41 19.89
N LEU A 129 5.29 19.63 18.90
CA LEU A 129 5.40 20.90 18.17
C LEU A 129 4.10 21.26 17.48
N LEU A 130 3.49 20.30 16.77
CA LEU A 130 2.21 20.51 16.06
C LEU A 130 1.06 20.78 17.03
N LYS A 131 1.01 20.07 18.16
CA LYS A 131 0.03 20.29 19.20
C LYS A 131 0.12 21.70 19.79
N GLU A 132 1.33 22.14 20.19
CA GLU A 132 1.58 23.42 20.84
C GLU A 132 1.41 24.62 19.89
N LYS A 133 1.81 24.47 18.61
CA LYS A 133 1.80 25.57 17.65
C LYS A 133 0.52 25.70 16.84
N ALA A 134 -0.22 24.61 16.63
CA ALA A 134 -1.35 24.58 15.71
C ALA A 134 -2.58 23.81 16.25
N GLY A 135 -2.53 23.29 17.47
CA GLY A 135 -3.64 22.50 18.02
C GLY A 135 -3.90 21.17 17.31
N ILE A 136 -2.93 20.69 16.51
CA ILE A 136 -3.04 19.45 15.74
C ILE A 136 -2.85 18.26 16.68
N GLY A 137 -3.83 17.35 16.70
CA GLY A 137 -3.74 16.11 17.46
C GLY A 137 -2.79 15.10 16.83
N THR A 138 -2.59 13.95 17.47
CA THR A 138 -1.79 12.86 16.91
C THR A 138 -2.51 11.53 17.07
N VAL A 139 -2.68 10.81 15.97
CA VAL A 139 -3.31 9.49 15.95
C VAL A 139 -2.35 8.46 15.36
N PHE A 140 -2.34 7.27 15.95
CA PHE A 140 -1.50 6.17 15.51
C PHE A 140 -2.37 5.04 14.97
N ASP A 141 -2.13 4.66 13.73
CA ASP A 141 -2.73 3.46 13.12
C ASP A 141 -1.86 2.97 11.98
N CYS A 142 -2.18 1.77 11.47
CA CYS A 142 -1.59 1.24 10.25
C CYS A 142 -2.51 1.54 9.06
N CYS A 143 -1.97 2.10 7.99
CA CYS A 143 -2.75 2.38 6.77
C CYS A 143 -3.29 1.13 6.06
N GLY A 144 -2.79 -0.08 6.38
CA GLY A 144 -3.22 -1.32 5.74
C GLY A 144 -2.51 -1.66 4.43
N LYS A 145 -1.70 -0.78 3.87
CA LYS A 145 -0.98 -1.02 2.60
C LYS A 145 -0.24 -2.37 2.56
N PRO A 146 0.51 -2.80 3.60
CA PRO A 146 1.21 -4.10 3.55
C PRO A 146 0.27 -5.29 3.38
N VAL A 147 -0.91 -5.25 3.98
CA VAL A 147 -1.93 -6.31 3.85
C VAL A 147 -2.57 -6.30 2.47
N ALA A 148 -2.89 -5.10 1.97
CA ALA A 148 -3.41 -4.89 0.62
C ALA A 148 -2.45 -5.40 -0.45
N GLU A 149 -1.16 -5.08 -0.33
CA GLU A 149 -0.12 -5.50 -1.27
C GLU A 149 0.19 -7.00 -1.23
N LEU A 150 -0.20 -7.70 -0.16
CA LEU A 150 -0.20 -9.17 -0.13
C LEU A 150 -1.40 -9.79 -0.87
N GLY A 151 -2.34 -8.99 -1.36
CA GLY A 151 -3.55 -9.44 -2.07
C GLY A 151 -4.74 -9.74 -1.15
N MET A 152 -4.69 -9.35 0.11
CA MET A 152 -5.75 -9.58 1.10
C MET A 152 -6.82 -8.47 1.02
N LYS A 153 -7.52 -8.40 -0.10
CA LYS A 153 -8.52 -7.34 -0.37
C LYS A 153 -9.62 -7.21 0.70
N PRO A 154 -10.24 -8.28 1.21
CA PRO A 154 -11.25 -8.16 2.26
C PRO A 154 -10.71 -7.51 3.55
N GLU A 155 -9.45 -7.80 3.89
CA GLU A 155 -8.79 -7.22 5.06
C GLU A 155 -8.44 -5.75 4.84
N GLU A 156 -8.00 -5.38 3.63
CA GLU A 156 -7.81 -3.99 3.24
C GLU A 156 -9.10 -3.19 3.42
N GLU A 157 -10.20 -3.66 2.83
CA GLU A 157 -11.50 -3.01 2.90
C GLU A 157 -12.00 -2.87 4.35
N LYS A 158 -11.75 -3.88 5.18
CA LYS A 158 -12.08 -3.84 6.61
C LYS A 158 -11.28 -2.77 7.36
N ILE A 159 -9.97 -2.69 7.10
CA ILE A 159 -9.08 -1.70 7.74
C ILE A 159 -9.53 -0.28 7.34
N ILE A 160 -9.75 -0.02 6.05
CA ILE A 160 -10.17 1.29 5.56
C ILE A 160 -11.52 1.69 6.15
N ARG A 161 -12.52 0.81 6.12
CA ARG A 161 -13.83 1.09 6.71
C ARG A 161 -13.75 1.42 8.20
N GLN A 162 -13.01 0.64 9.00
CA GLN A 162 -12.83 0.90 10.42
C GLN A 162 -12.14 2.23 10.70
N MET A 163 -11.21 2.63 9.83
CA MET A 163 -10.52 3.91 9.91
C MET A 163 -11.49 5.05 9.61
N GLU A 164 -12.26 4.98 8.53
CA GLU A 164 -13.28 5.97 8.18
C GLU A 164 -14.35 6.15 9.28
N GLU A 165 -14.88 5.03 9.82
CA GLU A 165 -15.84 5.04 10.93
C GLU A 165 -15.24 5.72 12.18
N THR A 166 -13.96 5.50 12.45
CA THR A 166 -13.27 6.11 13.59
C THR A 166 -13.05 7.60 13.37
N PHE A 167 -12.64 8.00 12.17
CA PHE A 167 -12.47 9.42 11.82
C PHE A 167 -13.80 10.18 11.90
N ALA A 168 -14.87 9.63 11.33
CA ALA A 168 -16.19 10.23 11.38
C ALA A 168 -16.69 10.41 12.83
N ARG A 169 -16.58 9.35 13.66
CA ARG A 169 -16.98 9.41 15.08
C ARG A 169 -16.19 10.42 15.89
N LYS A 170 -14.93 10.67 15.55
CA LYS A 170 -14.03 11.59 16.22
C LYS A 170 -13.94 12.96 15.54
N GLN A 171 -14.71 13.17 14.49
CA GLN A 171 -14.75 14.42 13.71
C GLN A 171 -13.37 14.86 13.21
N ILE A 172 -12.57 13.87 12.76
CA ILE A 172 -11.28 14.12 12.12
C ILE A 172 -11.55 14.41 10.65
N GLU A 173 -11.13 15.58 10.18
CA GLU A 173 -11.41 16.10 8.84
C GLU A 173 -10.13 16.18 7.97
N GLU A 174 -8.95 16.17 8.61
CA GLU A 174 -7.67 16.33 7.92
C GLU A 174 -6.59 15.43 8.52
N LEU A 175 -5.85 14.75 7.63
CA LEU A 175 -4.70 13.92 7.98
C LEU A 175 -3.40 14.54 7.46
N ILE A 176 -2.50 14.87 8.36
CA ILE A 176 -1.12 15.28 8.04
C ILE A 176 -0.25 14.05 8.10
N MET A 177 0.17 13.55 6.94
CA MET A 177 0.89 12.29 6.84
C MET A 177 2.39 12.50 6.65
N VAL A 178 3.20 11.84 7.48
CA VAL A 178 4.67 11.85 7.37
C VAL A 178 5.14 10.78 6.39
N CYS A 179 4.45 9.64 6.37
CA CYS A 179 4.83 8.51 5.52
C CYS A 179 4.25 8.66 4.10
N PRO A 180 5.07 8.78 3.04
CA PRO A 180 4.58 8.90 1.67
C PRO A 180 3.80 7.66 1.22
N ASN A 181 4.15 6.48 1.72
CA ASN A 181 3.40 5.25 1.44
C ASN A 181 1.98 5.28 2.03
N CYS A 182 1.81 5.86 3.24
CA CYS A 182 0.47 6.02 3.81
C CYS A 182 -0.35 7.02 3.01
N TYR A 183 0.24 8.14 2.62
CA TYR A 183 -0.42 9.17 1.82
C TYR A 183 -0.90 8.61 0.46
N ASP A 184 0.01 8.03 -0.29
CA ASP A 184 -0.29 7.47 -1.63
C ASP A 184 -1.36 6.37 -1.57
N PHE A 185 -1.34 5.56 -0.50
CA PHE A 185 -2.27 4.47 -0.32
C PHE A 185 -3.65 4.93 0.18
N LEU A 186 -3.71 5.85 1.15
CA LEU A 186 -4.95 6.28 1.78
C LEU A 186 -5.71 7.34 0.99
N LYS A 187 -5.00 8.26 0.31
CA LYS A 187 -5.62 9.36 -0.44
C LYS A 187 -6.72 8.92 -1.42
N PRO A 188 -6.56 7.89 -2.26
CA PRO A 188 -7.63 7.44 -3.15
C PRO A 188 -8.71 6.59 -2.47
N ARG A 189 -8.54 6.21 -1.21
CA ARG A 189 -9.40 5.26 -0.48
C ARG A 189 -10.28 5.92 0.57
N LEU A 190 -9.79 6.97 1.20
CA LEU A 190 -10.57 7.75 2.17
C LEU A 190 -11.44 8.77 1.43
N LYS A 191 -12.72 8.80 1.75
CA LYS A 191 -13.71 9.63 1.04
C LYS A 191 -14.01 10.96 1.72
N ASN A 192 -13.81 11.02 3.03
CA ASN A 192 -14.31 12.12 3.87
C ASN A 192 -13.22 12.80 4.71
N VAL A 193 -11.95 12.56 4.38
CA VAL A 193 -10.80 13.13 5.12
C VAL A 193 -9.75 13.61 4.14
#